data_840dab090dc58c7ef465679bb80a2977
#
_entry.id   840dab090dc58c7ef465679bb80a2977
#
_cell.length_a   1.000
_cell.length_b   1.000
_cell.length_c   1.000
_cell.angle_alpha   90.00
_cell.angle_beta   90.00
_cell.angle_gamma   90.00
#
_symmetry.space_group_name_H-M   'P 1'
#
loop_
_entity.id
_entity.type
_entity.pdbx_description
1 polymer ?
#
loop_
_entity_poly.entity_id
_entity_poly.type
_entity_poly.pdbx_seq_one_letter_code
_entity_poly.pdbx_strand_id
1 'polypeptide(L)'
;MARQAENDARDQAGVPPVGEQWRSEMHLLGQLRAAMPQKKFVHQFCPYWLAPQSLDIFLPGYDIAVEYQGLQHTRPVEFFGGKKVFEEQEMRDSIKAMLCAENGCTLIEVHPGYVLEDVVRDILAAIEQHSSKVSGAHG
;
A
#
# COMPACT_ATOMS: atom_id res chain seq x y z
N MET A 1 -14.53 -18.14 -7.68
CA MET A 1 -13.33 -17.34 -7.65
C MET A 1 -12.79 -17.25 -6.24
N ALA A 2 -11.49 -17.42 -6.12
CA ALA A 2 -10.87 -17.49 -4.79
C ALA A 2 -11.11 -16.24 -3.96
N ARG A 3 -11.10 -15.09 -4.59
CA ARG A 3 -11.26 -13.83 -3.88
C ARG A 3 -12.66 -13.64 -3.29
N GLN A 4 -13.65 -14.07 -4.01
CA GLN A 4 -15.01 -13.96 -3.50
C GLN A 4 -15.23 -14.90 -2.31
N ALA A 5 -14.68 -16.09 -2.39
CA ALA A 5 -14.77 -17.03 -1.26
C ALA A 5 -14.06 -16.47 -0.05
N GLU A 6 -12.95 -15.77 -0.25
CA GLU A 6 -12.21 -15.16 0.82
C GLU A 6 -13.02 -14.06 1.51
N ASN A 7 -13.69 -13.21 0.73
CA ASN A 7 -14.55 -12.18 1.29
C ASN A 7 -15.71 -12.79 2.08
N ASP A 8 -16.33 -13.82 1.54
CA ASP A 8 -17.42 -14.50 2.24
C ASP A 8 -16.97 -15.07 3.57
N ALA A 9 -15.78 -15.66 3.59
CA ALA A 9 -15.25 -16.22 4.82
C ALA A 9 -14.98 -15.14 5.86
N ARG A 10 -14.49 -13.99 5.43
CA ARG A 10 -14.22 -12.87 6.34
C ARG A 10 -15.50 -12.28 6.88
N ASP A 11 -16.52 -12.15 6.05
CA ASP A 11 -17.83 -11.67 6.49
C ASP A 11 -18.41 -12.59 7.55
N GLN A 12 -18.28 -13.89 7.35
CA GLN A 12 -18.76 -14.87 8.32
C GLN A 12 -17.99 -14.81 9.63
N ALA A 13 -16.73 -14.43 9.57
CA ALA A 13 -15.91 -14.31 10.76
C ALA A 13 -16.13 -13.01 11.52
N GLY A 14 -16.97 -12.10 11.00
CA GLY A 14 -17.26 -10.85 11.68
C GLY A 14 -16.20 -9.78 11.56
N VAL A 15 -15.27 -9.93 10.65
CA VAL A 15 -14.25 -8.91 10.41
C VAL A 15 -14.76 -7.90 9.39
N PRO A 16 -14.12 -6.71 9.32
CA PRO A 16 -14.53 -5.68 8.36
C PRO A 16 -14.53 -6.21 6.94
N PRO A 17 -15.44 -5.73 6.08
CA PRO A 17 -15.50 -6.20 4.71
C PRO A 17 -14.19 -5.96 3.96
N VAL A 18 -13.58 -7.03 3.51
CA VAL A 18 -12.37 -6.95 2.70
C VAL A 18 -12.68 -6.26 1.38
N GLY A 19 -13.92 -6.43 0.89
CA GLY A 19 -14.31 -5.87 -0.38
C GLY A 19 -14.23 -4.36 -0.47
N GLU A 20 -14.48 -3.65 0.63
CA GLU A 20 -14.42 -2.19 0.63
C GLU A 20 -12.99 -1.70 0.47
N GLN A 21 -12.08 -2.24 1.26
CA GLN A 21 -10.65 -1.91 1.14
C GLN A 21 -10.12 -2.32 -0.22
N TRP A 22 -10.48 -3.51 -0.67
CA TRP A 22 -10.07 -4.02 -1.95
C TRP A 22 -10.52 -3.14 -3.11
N ARG A 23 -11.78 -2.70 -3.06
CA ARG A 23 -12.31 -1.85 -4.13
C ARG A 23 -11.58 -0.52 -4.19
N SER A 24 -11.25 0.04 -3.02
CA SER A 24 -10.51 1.29 -2.95
C SER A 24 -9.11 1.13 -3.54
N GLU A 25 -8.43 0.03 -3.22
CA GLU A 25 -7.12 -0.26 -3.79
C GLU A 25 -7.19 -0.44 -5.31
N MET A 26 -8.17 -1.18 -5.78
CA MET A 26 -8.32 -1.43 -7.21
C MET A 26 -8.69 -0.16 -7.97
N HIS A 27 -9.48 0.70 -7.34
CA HIS A 27 -9.81 1.98 -7.93
C HIS A 27 -8.56 2.85 -8.09
N LEU A 28 -7.77 2.94 -7.03
CA LEU A 28 -6.51 3.67 -7.06
C LEU A 28 -5.56 3.10 -8.11
N LEU A 29 -5.43 1.78 -8.14
CA LEU A 29 -4.58 1.11 -9.11
C LEU A 29 -5.00 1.45 -10.55
N GLY A 30 -6.31 1.40 -10.82
CA GLY A 30 -6.84 1.75 -12.13
C GLY A 30 -6.55 3.19 -12.51
N GLN A 31 -6.70 4.10 -11.54
CA GLN A 31 -6.41 5.51 -11.77
C GLN A 31 -4.93 5.75 -12.08
N LEU A 32 -4.05 5.07 -11.35
CA LEU A 32 -2.61 5.19 -11.57
C LEU A 32 -2.20 4.63 -12.93
N ARG A 33 -2.77 3.50 -13.31
CA ARG A 33 -2.49 2.91 -14.62
C ARG A 33 -2.94 3.82 -15.75
N ALA A 34 -4.09 4.47 -15.56
CA ALA A 34 -4.61 5.40 -16.57
C ALA A 34 -3.76 6.67 -16.64
N ALA A 35 -3.32 7.17 -15.49
CA ALA A 35 -2.54 8.41 -15.44
C ALA A 35 -1.10 8.20 -15.90
N MET A 36 -0.56 7.01 -15.70
CA MET A 36 0.83 6.70 -16.00
C MET A 36 0.92 5.39 -16.81
N PRO A 37 0.40 5.38 -18.04
CA PRO A 37 0.28 4.11 -18.79
C PRO A 37 1.60 3.48 -19.19
N GLN A 38 2.69 4.24 -19.11
CA GLN A 38 4.02 3.72 -19.45
C GLN A 38 4.73 3.09 -18.27
N LYS A 39 4.16 3.20 -17.08
CA LYS A 39 4.75 2.63 -15.88
C LYS A 39 4.08 1.32 -15.53
N LYS A 40 4.84 0.42 -14.95
CA LYS A 40 4.32 -0.86 -14.52
C LYS A 40 3.93 -0.79 -13.05
N PHE A 41 2.75 -1.26 -12.73
CA PHE A 41 2.25 -1.35 -11.37
C PHE A 41 1.89 -2.79 -11.07
N VAL A 42 2.43 -3.31 -9.97
CA VAL A 42 2.15 -4.67 -9.51
C VAL A 42 1.27 -4.59 -8.27
N HIS A 43 0.17 -5.34 -8.26
CA HIS A 43 -0.76 -5.34 -7.14
C HIS A 43 -0.41 -6.44 -6.16
N GLN A 44 -0.39 -6.11 -4.87
CA GLN A 44 -0.14 -7.06 -3.79
C GLN A 44 1.19 -7.80 -3.97
N PHE A 45 2.26 -7.03 -3.98
CA PHE A 45 3.61 -7.57 -4.12
C PHE A 45 4.18 -7.92 -2.75
N CYS A 46 4.70 -9.14 -2.61
CA CYS A 46 5.27 -9.59 -1.35
C CYS A 46 6.77 -9.87 -1.53
N PRO A 47 7.63 -8.89 -1.28
CA PRO A 47 9.06 -9.13 -1.35
C PRO A 47 9.51 -10.02 -0.18
N TYR A 48 10.59 -10.75 -0.39
CA TYR A 48 11.05 -11.71 0.63
C TYR A 48 11.36 -11.04 1.98
N TRP A 49 11.85 -9.82 1.94
CA TRP A 49 12.21 -9.11 3.18
C TRP A 49 10.99 -8.57 3.94
N LEU A 50 9.82 -8.66 3.35
CA LEU A 50 8.59 -8.19 3.98
C LEU A 50 7.65 -9.35 4.37
N ALA A 51 7.90 -10.53 3.88
CA ALA A 51 7.01 -11.67 4.11
C ALA A 51 6.70 -11.84 5.60
N PRO A 52 5.47 -12.14 5.98
CA PRO A 52 4.33 -12.49 5.11
C PRO A 52 3.49 -11.29 4.67
N GLN A 53 3.91 -10.08 4.96
CA GLN A 53 3.18 -8.89 4.55
C GLN A 53 3.42 -8.58 3.08
N SER A 54 2.50 -7.84 2.47
CA SER A 54 2.62 -7.43 1.08
C SER A 54 2.47 -5.93 0.95
N LEU A 55 2.91 -5.41 -0.19
CA LEU A 55 2.74 -4.02 -0.57
C LEU A 55 1.52 -3.92 -1.50
N ASP A 56 0.64 -2.96 -1.25
CA ASP A 56 -0.60 -2.85 -2.02
C ASP A 56 -0.32 -2.65 -3.51
N ILE A 57 0.51 -1.68 -3.84
CA ILE A 57 0.88 -1.36 -5.21
C ILE A 57 2.39 -1.13 -5.23
N PHE A 58 3.07 -1.76 -6.16
CA PHE A 58 4.52 -1.68 -6.25
C PHE A 58 4.95 -1.32 -7.67
N LEU A 59 5.97 -0.47 -7.78
CA LEU A 59 6.55 -0.09 -9.07
C LEU A 59 7.92 -0.76 -9.21
N PRO A 60 8.00 -1.88 -9.95
CA PRO A 60 9.28 -2.56 -10.14
C PRO A 60 10.28 -1.66 -10.86
N GLY A 61 11.54 -1.79 -10.48
CA GLY A 61 12.60 -1.00 -11.08
C GLY A 61 12.84 0.32 -10.41
N TYR A 62 11.88 0.83 -9.65
CA TYR A 62 12.03 2.09 -8.91
C TYR A 62 11.99 1.90 -7.41
N ASP A 63 11.60 0.71 -6.96
CA ASP A 63 11.47 0.41 -5.53
C ASP A 63 10.56 1.42 -4.83
N ILE A 64 9.39 1.62 -5.40
CA ILE A 64 8.37 2.51 -4.83
C ILE A 64 7.13 1.68 -4.52
N ALA A 65 6.59 1.83 -3.32
CA ALA A 65 5.35 1.19 -2.91
C ALA A 65 4.30 2.24 -2.60
N VAL A 66 3.07 2.01 -3.04
CA VAL A 66 1.94 2.87 -2.71
C VAL A 66 0.99 2.05 -1.86
N GLU A 67 0.72 2.53 -0.64
CA GLU A 67 -0.13 1.83 0.32
C GLU A 67 -1.41 2.63 0.55
N TYR A 68 -2.55 1.98 0.40
CA TYR A 68 -3.82 2.62 0.67
C TYR A 68 -4.20 2.39 2.12
N GLN A 69 -4.32 3.47 2.88
CA GLN A 69 -4.65 3.42 4.30
C GLN A 69 -6.16 3.61 4.47
N GLY A 70 -6.82 2.57 4.91
CA GLY A 70 -8.26 2.62 5.11
C GLY A 70 -8.68 3.39 6.36
N LEU A 71 -9.98 3.49 6.55
CA LEU A 71 -10.54 4.25 7.67
C LEU A 71 -10.21 3.64 9.03
N GLN A 72 -9.92 2.35 9.09
CA GLN A 72 -9.57 1.71 10.34
C GLN A 72 -8.34 2.33 10.98
N HIS A 73 -7.46 2.92 10.18
CA HIS A 73 -6.24 3.54 10.70
C HIS A 73 -6.49 4.82 11.44
N THR A 74 -7.66 5.43 11.23
CA THR A 74 -8.01 6.68 11.88
C THR A 74 -9.05 6.50 12.98
N ARG A 75 -9.63 5.30 13.11
CA ARG A 75 -10.62 4.99 14.14
C ARG A 75 -10.13 3.87 15.02
N PRO A 76 -9.62 4.20 16.18
CA PRO A 76 -9.32 3.11 17.09
C PRO A 76 -10.64 2.50 17.51
N VAL A 77 -11.00 1.37 17.12
CA VAL A 77 -11.25 0.58 18.08
C VAL A 77 -12.41 0.00 18.67
N GLU A 78 -13.41 0.62 18.78
CA GLU A 78 -14.59 0.13 19.47
C GLU A 78 -15.28 -0.96 18.71
N PHE A 79 -14.95 -1.05 17.41
CA PHE A 79 -15.62 -1.99 16.53
C PHE A 79 -14.93 -3.34 16.39
N PHE A 80 -13.60 -3.40 16.58
CA PHE A 80 -12.86 -4.57 16.15
C PHE A 80 -11.93 -5.09 17.22
N GLY A 81 -12.46 -5.34 18.38
CA GLY A 81 -11.64 -5.88 19.44
C GLY A 81 -10.87 -4.85 20.21
N GLY A 82 -11.18 -3.58 19.97
CA GLY A 82 -10.72 -2.52 20.82
C GLY A 82 -9.31 -2.02 20.54
N LYS A 83 -8.78 -1.38 21.53
CA LYS A 83 -7.49 -0.73 21.49
C LYS A 83 -6.34 -1.66 21.12
N LYS A 84 -6.42 -2.91 21.58
CA LYS A 84 -5.37 -3.88 21.31
C LYS A 84 -5.22 -4.17 19.82
N VAL A 85 -6.34 -4.33 19.12
CA VAL A 85 -6.30 -4.59 17.68
C VAL A 85 -5.74 -3.40 16.93
N PHE A 86 -6.11 -2.20 17.35
CA PHE A 86 -5.59 -0.97 16.77
C PHE A 86 -4.08 -0.87 16.98
N GLU A 87 -3.60 -1.16 18.17
CA GLU A 87 -2.18 -1.13 18.47
C GLU A 87 -1.39 -2.14 17.66
N GLU A 88 -1.94 -3.34 17.48
CA GLU A 88 -1.30 -4.37 16.66
C GLU A 88 -1.20 -3.94 15.20
N GLN A 89 -2.24 -3.28 14.70
CA GLN A 89 -2.25 -2.76 13.34
C GLN A 89 -1.20 -1.68 13.16
N GLU A 90 -1.12 -0.76 14.12
CA GLU A 90 -0.11 0.30 14.07
C GLU A 90 1.30 -0.27 14.12
N MET A 91 1.51 -1.30 14.92
CA MET A 91 2.82 -1.95 15.00
C MET A 91 3.20 -2.59 13.68
N ARG A 92 2.26 -3.27 13.03
CA ARG A 92 2.51 -3.88 11.73
C ARG A 92 2.87 -2.82 10.69
N ASP A 93 2.16 -1.71 10.71
CA ASP A 93 2.42 -0.61 9.78
C ASP A 93 3.80 -0.01 10.03
N SER A 94 4.19 0.14 11.29
CA SER A 94 5.50 0.65 11.66
C SER A 94 6.62 -0.27 11.21
N ILE A 95 6.43 -1.56 11.38
CA ILE A 95 7.40 -2.55 10.94
C ILE A 95 7.54 -2.53 9.43
N LYS A 96 6.42 -2.44 8.72
CA LYS A 96 6.46 -2.36 7.26
C LYS A 96 7.22 -1.13 6.80
N ALA A 97 6.96 0.02 7.41
CA ALA A 97 7.66 1.26 7.05
C ALA A 97 9.15 1.15 7.31
N MET A 98 9.53 0.57 8.44
CA MET A 98 10.93 0.37 8.78
C MET A 98 11.62 -0.55 7.78
N LEU A 99 10.99 -1.68 7.46
CA LEU A 99 11.56 -2.64 6.52
C LEU A 99 11.69 -2.05 5.13
N CYS A 100 10.72 -1.26 4.70
CA CYS A 100 10.82 -0.57 3.42
C CYS A 100 12.02 0.37 3.41
N ALA A 101 12.19 1.15 4.47
CA ALA A 101 13.31 2.09 4.56
C ALA A 101 14.64 1.35 4.54
N GLU A 102 14.75 0.25 5.28
CA GLU A 102 15.97 -0.54 5.34
C GLU A 102 16.34 -1.18 3.99
N ASN A 103 15.34 -1.45 3.17
CA ASN A 103 15.54 -2.11 1.88
C ASN A 103 15.47 -1.15 0.69
N GLY A 104 15.53 0.15 0.96
CA GLY A 104 15.56 1.14 -0.10
C GLY A 104 14.25 1.31 -0.84
N CYS A 105 13.14 0.92 -0.23
CA CYS A 105 11.84 1.03 -0.84
C CYS A 105 11.14 2.30 -0.33
N THR A 106 10.77 3.19 -1.23
CA THR A 106 10.05 4.41 -0.89
C THR A 106 8.57 4.08 -0.69
N LEU A 107 8.04 4.43 0.46
CA LEU A 107 6.67 4.14 0.81
C LEU A 107 5.83 5.40 0.71
N ILE A 108 4.80 5.37 -0.14
CA ILE A 108 3.86 6.48 -0.31
C ILE A 108 2.52 6.03 0.25
N GLU A 109 2.02 6.73 1.26
CA GLU A 109 0.73 6.40 1.88
C GLU A 109 -0.36 7.25 1.28
N VAL A 110 -1.47 6.60 0.93
CA VAL A 110 -2.64 7.27 0.33
C VAL A 110 -3.83 7.02 1.24
N HIS A 111 -4.53 8.09 1.59
CA HIS A 111 -5.68 8.02 2.49
C HIS A 111 -6.97 8.31 1.76
N PRO A 112 -8.12 7.89 2.33
CA PRO A 112 -9.42 8.22 1.72
C PRO A 112 -9.53 9.71 1.52
N GLY A 113 -10.10 10.11 0.38
CA GLY A 113 -10.20 11.52 0.03
C GLY A 113 -8.99 12.08 -0.67
N TYR A 114 -8.05 11.23 -1.06
CA TYR A 114 -6.84 11.67 -1.75
C TYR A 114 -7.16 12.38 -3.07
N VAL A 115 -6.25 13.26 -3.47
CA VAL A 115 -6.30 13.91 -4.78
C VAL A 115 -5.32 13.17 -5.69
N LEU A 116 -5.81 12.63 -6.79
CA LEU A 116 -4.99 11.78 -7.66
C LEU A 116 -3.74 12.49 -8.14
N GLU A 117 -3.86 13.76 -8.51
CA GLU A 117 -2.73 14.55 -8.99
C GLU A 117 -1.60 14.63 -7.96
N ASP A 118 -1.96 14.68 -6.69
CA ASP A 118 -0.97 14.71 -5.61
C ASP A 118 -0.23 13.37 -5.52
N VAL A 119 -0.97 12.27 -5.65
CA VAL A 119 -0.37 10.94 -5.61
C VAL A 119 0.58 10.75 -6.78
N VAL A 120 0.16 11.13 -7.97
CA VAL A 120 0.99 11.02 -9.18
C VAL A 120 2.25 11.88 -9.02
N ARG A 121 2.11 13.09 -8.48
CA ARG A 121 3.25 13.97 -8.24
C ARG A 121 4.24 13.32 -7.27
N ASP A 122 3.75 12.72 -6.20
CA ASP A 122 4.62 12.06 -5.23
C ASP A 122 5.36 10.88 -5.85
N ILE A 123 4.67 10.11 -6.69
CA ILE A 123 5.32 8.99 -7.39
C ILE A 123 6.40 9.50 -8.33
N LEU A 124 6.10 10.54 -9.10
CA LEU A 124 7.06 11.10 -10.04
C LEU A 124 8.29 11.67 -9.30
N ALA A 125 8.06 12.31 -8.17
CA ALA A 125 9.17 12.83 -7.36
C ALA A 125 10.05 11.69 -6.84
N ALA A 126 9.43 10.58 -6.42
CA ALA A 126 10.17 9.41 -5.95
C ALA A 126 10.96 8.76 -7.08
N ILE A 127 10.39 8.70 -8.27
CA ILE A 127 11.09 8.17 -9.45
C ILE A 127 12.31 9.03 -9.75
N GLU A 128 12.16 10.34 -9.69
CA GLU A 128 13.26 11.27 -9.94
C GLU A 128 14.37 11.10 -8.91
N GLN A 129 14.02 10.94 -7.64
CA GLN A 129 15.00 10.69 -6.59
C GLN A 129 15.73 9.37 -6.80
N HIS A 130 15.02 8.34 -7.23
CA HIS A 130 15.63 7.05 -7.51
C HIS A 130 16.66 7.17 -8.64
N SER A 131 16.29 7.88 -9.69
CA SER A 131 17.20 8.11 -10.83
C SER A 131 18.44 8.88 -10.39
N SER A 132 18.27 9.88 -9.53
CA SER A 132 19.40 10.64 -8.99
C SER A 132 20.33 9.78 -8.17
N LYS A 133 19.78 8.89 -7.34
CA LYS A 133 20.59 7.98 -6.55
C LYS A 133 21.39 7.02 -7.41
N VAL A 134 20.76 6.48 -8.45
CA VAL A 134 21.43 5.56 -9.38
C VAL A 134 22.54 6.28 -10.11
N SER A 135 22.29 7.50 -10.59
CA SER A 135 23.32 8.30 -11.25
C SER A 135 24.46 8.64 -10.31
N GLY A 136 24.13 8.99 -9.06
CA GLY A 136 25.13 9.29 -8.04
C GLY A 136 26.00 8.11 -7.69
N ALA A 137 25.43 6.89 -7.76
CA ALA A 137 26.18 5.67 -7.43
C ALA A 137 27.28 5.40 -8.45
N HIS A 138 27.15 5.91 -9.65
CA HIS A 138 28.14 5.71 -10.72
C HIS A 138 29.11 6.87 -10.85
N GLY A 139 28.82 7.95 -10.17
CA GLY A 139 29.65 9.15 -10.21
C GLY A 139 30.75 9.15 -9.18
#